data_4a1a35ce0f140d665a238d55f8b450c1
#
_entry.id   4a1a35ce0f140d665a238d55f8b450c1
#
_cell.length_a   1.000
_cell.length_b   1.000
_cell.length_c   1.000
_cell.angle_alpha   90.00
_cell.angle_beta   90.00
_cell.angle_gamma   90.00
#
_symmetry.space_group_name_H-M   'P 1'
#
loop_
_entity.id
_entity.type
_entity.pdbx_description
1 polymer ?
#
loop_
_entity_poly.entity_id
_entity_poly.type
_entity_poly.pdbx_seq_one_letter_code
_entity_poly.pdbx_strand_id
1 'polypeptide(L)'
;MMKHIAYAALLALTLTVASCGNGPRKEFNKLLLELADADQTIDGNDWQKIAHFLDRNKAHFKEFYDHGQIDVDDVEDYISDFFEHRRPSKHIAFQGIGAKQPTFHIYVERSGSMAPYDSKDGDGSFRAAIMALQNNLPGTATIDSVGEKGYTNFQQIFDQILNRTNEDQVSILVTDLIYSVKDMQGVNPQRVFSEIEGMTNAVFKSEVKNKSMLVVRMMGSYNGPYYSYDNSVKPFAGRRPYYIIIVASNTNMVRLTHDAT
;
A
#
# COMPACT_ATOMS: atom_id res chain seq x y z
N MET A 1 -31.68 -65.99 -18.17
CA MET A 1 -30.24 -65.89 -18.43
C MET A 1 -29.84 -64.52 -18.96
N MET A 2 -30.57 -63.44 -18.62
CA MET A 2 -30.35 -62.05 -19.11
C MET A 2 -30.27 -60.99 -18.02
N LYS A 3 -30.17 -61.36 -16.75
CA LYS A 3 -30.06 -60.38 -15.63
C LYS A 3 -28.64 -60.24 -15.04
N HIS A 4 -27.69 -61.04 -15.44
CA HIS A 4 -26.32 -60.99 -14.92
C HIS A 4 -25.32 -60.22 -15.77
N ILE A 5 -25.70 -59.81 -17.00
CA ILE A 5 -24.81 -59.05 -17.89
C ILE A 5 -24.86 -57.54 -17.60
N ALA A 6 -25.98 -57.03 -17.01
CA ALA A 6 -26.14 -55.60 -16.72
C ALA A 6 -25.31 -55.12 -15.49
N TYR A 7 -24.97 -56.05 -14.59
CA TYR A 7 -24.16 -55.68 -13.39
C TYR A 7 -22.65 -55.64 -13.66
N ALA A 8 -22.17 -56.40 -14.65
CA ALA A 8 -20.75 -56.40 -15.00
C ALA A 8 -20.34 -55.11 -15.80
N ALA A 9 -21.27 -54.50 -16.52
CA ALA A 9 -21.01 -53.26 -17.25
C ALA A 9 -21.02 -52.02 -16.31
N LEU A 10 -21.75 -52.05 -15.18
CA LEU A 10 -21.78 -50.92 -14.24
C LEU A 10 -20.58 -50.92 -13.28
N LEU A 11 -19.94 -52.08 -13.04
CA LEU A 11 -18.75 -52.16 -12.23
C LEU A 11 -17.45 -51.77 -12.98
N ALA A 12 -17.47 -51.88 -14.32
CA ALA A 12 -16.32 -51.50 -15.14
C ALA A 12 -16.21 -49.97 -15.37
N LEU A 13 -17.30 -49.21 -15.13
CA LEU A 13 -17.30 -47.74 -15.31
C LEU A 13 -16.86 -46.98 -14.05
N THR A 14 -16.79 -47.66 -12.91
CA THR A 14 -16.38 -47.00 -11.66
C THR A 14 -14.87 -47.20 -11.34
N LEU A 15 -14.12 -47.91 -12.19
CA LEU A 15 -12.69 -48.18 -11.98
C LEU A 15 -11.75 -47.27 -12.81
N THR A 16 -12.29 -46.39 -13.62
CA THR A 16 -11.50 -45.45 -14.45
C THR A 16 -11.27 -44.07 -13.83
N VAL A 17 -11.72 -43.82 -12.60
CA VAL A 17 -11.53 -42.52 -11.93
C VAL A 17 -10.40 -42.56 -10.87
N ALA A 18 -9.73 -43.70 -10.68
CA ALA A 18 -8.70 -43.90 -9.64
C ALA A 18 -7.24 -43.89 -10.18
N SER A 19 -7.00 -43.35 -11.38
CA SER A 19 -5.64 -43.29 -11.94
C SER A 19 -5.24 -41.91 -12.40
N CYS A 20 -5.34 -40.90 -11.52
CA CYS A 20 -4.69 -39.60 -11.73
C CYS A 20 -3.92 -39.18 -10.47
N GLY A 21 -2.88 -39.93 -10.14
CA GLY A 21 -2.01 -39.59 -9.00
C GLY A 21 -1.04 -38.45 -9.23
N ASN A 22 -1.09 -37.75 -10.38
CA ASN A 22 -0.24 -36.61 -10.73
C ASN A 22 -1.08 -35.45 -11.30
N GLY A 23 -2.15 -35.06 -10.63
CA GLY A 23 -3.01 -33.99 -11.09
C GLY A 23 -2.59 -32.62 -10.59
N PRO A 24 -3.20 -31.54 -11.16
CA PRO A 24 -2.91 -30.14 -10.80
C PRO A 24 -2.93 -29.86 -9.30
N ARG A 25 -3.73 -30.58 -8.53
CA ARG A 25 -3.79 -30.43 -7.07
C ARG A 25 -2.51 -30.89 -6.35
N LYS A 26 -1.84 -31.94 -6.87
CA LYS A 26 -0.55 -32.37 -6.32
C LYS A 26 0.56 -31.38 -6.66
N GLU A 27 0.50 -30.82 -7.86
CA GLU A 27 1.43 -29.75 -8.26
C GLU A 27 1.21 -28.47 -7.46
N PHE A 28 -0.05 -28.11 -7.20
CA PHE A 28 -0.39 -27.00 -6.30
C PHE A 28 0.18 -27.19 -4.89
N ASN A 29 -0.04 -28.36 -4.31
CA ASN A 29 0.48 -28.69 -2.98
C ASN A 29 2.02 -28.67 -2.94
N LYS A 30 2.68 -29.06 -4.04
CA LYS A 30 4.15 -28.94 -4.16
C LYS A 30 4.58 -27.48 -4.20
N LEU A 31 3.90 -26.67 -4.98
CA LEU A 31 4.14 -25.21 -5.01
C LEU A 31 4.01 -24.60 -3.62
N LEU A 32 2.94 -24.90 -2.87
CA LEU A 32 2.75 -24.40 -1.51
C LEU A 32 3.89 -24.77 -0.59
N LEU A 33 4.39 -26.03 -0.67
CA LEU A 33 5.55 -26.46 0.12
C LEU A 33 6.82 -25.70 -0.24
N GLU A 34 7.05 -25.44 -1.53
CA GLU A 34 8.21 -24.67 -1.99
C GLU A 34 8.16 -23.21 -1.50
N LEU A 35 6.97 -22.57 -1.52
CA LEU A 35 6.79 -21.19 -1.11
C LEU A 35 6.90 -21.00 0.40
N ALA A 36 6.29 -21.86 1.20
CA ALA A 36 6.22 -21.73 2.65
C ALA A 36 7.38 -22.41 3.42
N ASP A 37 8.31 -23.10 2.74
CA ASP A 37 9.40 -23.83 3.42
C ASP A 37 10.49 -22.89 3.96
N ALA A 38 10.64 -21.71 3.38
CA ALA A 38 11.72 -20.78 3.72
C ALA A 38 11.47 -20.05 5.05
N ASP A 39 10.28 -19.46 5.24
CA ASP A 39 9.98 -18.57 6.36
C ASP A 39 8.60 -18.79 7.01
N GLN A 40 7.86 -19.77 6.55
CA GLN A 40 6.48 -20.10 6.98
C GLN A 40 5.50 -18.95 6.72
N THR A 41 5.79 -18.13 5.71
CA THR A 41 4.96 -17.02 5.30
C THR A 41 4.58 -17.17 3.83
N ILE A 42 3.34 -16.87 3.51
CA ILE A 42 2.89 -16.66 2.13
C ILE A 42 2.71 -15.15 1.96
N ASP A 43 3.61 -14.54 1.22
CA ASP A 43 3.59 -13.09 0.96
C ASP A 43 2.91 -12.73 -0.37
N GLY A 44 2.90 -11.44 -0.72
CA GLY A 44 2.29 -10.94 -1.95
C GLY A 44 2.93 -11.51 -3.22
N ASN A 45 4.24 -11.80 -3.23
CA ASN A 45 4.93 -12.41 -4.38
C ASN A 45 4.58 -13.88 -4.51
N ASP A 46 4.47 -14.57 -3.39
CA ASP A 46 4.03 -15.97 -3.37
C ASP A 46 2.59 -16.09 -3.80
N TRP A 47 1.74 -15.15 -3.37
CA TRP A 47 0.37 -15.07 -3.83
C TRP A 47 0.26 -14.90 -5.34
N GLN A 48 1.09 -14.08 -5.97
CA GLN A 48 1.09 -13.96 -7.43
C GLN A 48 1.38 -15.30 -8.12
N LYS A 49 2.31 -16.10 -7.57
CA LYS A 49 2.60 -17.45 -8.10
C LYS A 49 1.41 -18.39 -7.89
N ILE A 50 0.78 -18.32 -6.72
CA ILE A 50 -0.43 -19.09 -6.39
C ILE A 50 -1.56 -18.72 -7.34
N ALA A 51 -1.89 -17.43 -7.46
CA ALA A 51 -2.95 -16.93 -8.33
C ALA A 51 -2.72 -17.32 -9.80
N HIS A 52 -1.50 -17.15 -10.29
CA HIS A 52 -1.13 -17.56 -11.65
C HIS A 52 -1.30 -19.07 -11.88
N PHE A 53 -0.93 -19.89 -10.88
CA PHE A 53 -1.13 -21.34 -10.95
C PHE A 53 -2.62 -21.70 -10.99
N LEU A 54 -3.42 -21.09 -10.12
CA LEU A 54 -4.87 -21.31 -10.04
C LEU A 54 -5.56 -20.91 -11.34
N ASP A 55 -5.25 -19.75 -11.91
CA ASP A 55 -5.85 -19.26 -13.15
C ASP A 55 -5.53 -20.18 -14.33
N ARG A 56 -4.31 -20.68 -14.44
CA ARG A 56 -3.93 -21.65 -15.48
C ARG A 56 -4.64 -22.99 -15.34
N ASN A 57 -5.04 -23.35 -14.13
CA ASN A 57 -5.67 -24.62 -13.80
C ASN A 57 -7.11 -24.47 -13.30
N LYS A 58 -7.78 -23.37 -13.61
CA LYS A 58 -9.10 -22.97 -13.08
C LYS A 58 -10.16 -24.05 -13.14
N ALA A 59 -10.15 -24.88 -14.17
CA ALA A 59 -11.08 -26.00 -14.33
C ALA A 59 -11.00 -27.05 -13.19
N HIS A 60 -9.84 -27.13 -12.50
CA HIS A 60 -9.54 -28.09 -11.42
C HIS A 60 -9.67 -27.50 -10.01
N PHE A 61 -9.91 -26.19 -9.90
CA PHE A 61 -9.98 -25.41 -8.65
C PHE A 61 -11.20 -24.49 -8.60
N LYS A 62 -12.33 -24.97 -9.08
CA LYS A 62 -13.57 -24.18 -9.20
C LYS A 62 -14.05 -23.65 -7.84
N GLU A 63 -13.77 -24.39 -6.79
CA GLU A 63 -14.09 -24.04 -5.42
C GLU A 63 -13.36 -22.79 -4.92
N PHE A 64 -12.26 -22.42 -5.52
CA PHE A 64 -11.50 -21.19 -5.17
C PHE A 64 -11.92 -19.97 -5.98
N TYR A 65 -13.10 -20.01 -6.62
CA TYR A 65 -13.57 -18.90 -7.44
C TYR A 65 -15.00 -18.52 -7.09
N ASP A 66 -15.17 -17.25 -6.70
CA ASP A 66 -16.47 -16.60 -6.60
C ASP A 66 -16.61 -15.56 -7.72
N HIS A 67 -17.79 -15.56 -8.42
CA HIS A 67 -18.08 -14.66 -9.55
C HIS A 67 -16.96 -14.55 -10.58
N GLY A 68 -16.15 -15.61 -10.74
CA GLY A 68 -15.07 -15.69 -11.72
C GLY A 68 -13.73 -15.12 -11.26
N GLN A 69 -13.64 -14.60 -10.05
CA GLN A 69 -12.43 -14.16 -9.38
C GLN A 69 -12.00 -15.19 -8.33
N ILE A 70 -10.70 -15.21 -8.02
CA ILE A 70 -10.18 -16.07 -6.94
C ILE A 70 -10.76 -15.56 -5.62
N ASP A 71 -11.41 -16.45 -4.88
CA ASP A 71 -11.79 -16.22 -3.50
C ASP A 71 -10.57 -16.49 -2.61
N VAL A 72 -10.09 -15.43 -2.01
CA VAL A 72 -8.85 -15.46 -1.22
C VAL A 72 -9.05 -16.23 0.06
N ASP A 73 -10.18 -16.02 0.72
CA ASP A 73 -10.47 -16.64 2.00
C ASP A 73 -10.51 -18.17 1.84
N ASP A 74 -11.17 -18.67 0.79
CA ASP A 74 -11.21 -20.11 0.47
C ASP A 74 -9.80 -20.68 0.18
N VAL A 75 -8.94 -19.91 -0.46
CA VAL A 75 -7.55 -20.34 -0.74
C VAL A 75 -6.70 -20.30 0.53
N GLU A 76 -6.83 -19.28 1.38
CA GLU A 76 -6.13 -19.17 2.66
C GLU A 76 -6.53 -20.31 3.60
N ASP A 77 -7.84 -20.59 3.70
CA ASP A 77 -8.37 -21.71 4.48
C ASP A 77 -7.79 -23.06 3.99
N TYR A 78 -7.78 -23.28 2.68
CA TYR A 78 -7.16 -24.49 2.12
C TYR A 78 -5.66 -24.61 2.44
N ILE A 79 -4.92 -23.50 2.33
CA ILE A 79 -3.48 -23.48 2.64
C ILE A 79 -3.26 -23.76 4.13
N SER A 80 -4.02 -23.12 5.00
CA SER A 80 -3.96 -23.33 6.45
C SER A 80 -4.21 -24.80 6.80
N ASP A 81 -5.31 -25.36 6.32
CA ASP A 81 -5.67 -26.77 6.51
C ASP A 81 -4.58 -27.72 5.98
N PHE A 82 -4.04 -27.42 4.80
CA PHE A 82 -2.99 -28.24 4.18
C PHE A 82 -1.72 -28.32 5.05
N PHE A 83 -1.31 -27.21 5.66
CA PHE A 83 -0.13 -27.19 6.53
C PHE A 83 -0.43 -27.73 7.92
N GLU A 84 -1.58 -27.43 8.49
CA GLU A 84 -1.98 -27.92 9.81
C GLU A 84 -2.03 -29.45 9.87
N HIS A 85 -2.54 -30.10 8.84
CA HIS A 85 -2.56 -31.56 8.75
C HIS A 85 -1.20 -32.20 8.54
N ARG A 86 -0.25 -31.52 7.92
CA ARG A 86 1.08 -32.06 7.61
C ARG A 86 2.15 -31.69 8.62
N ARG A 87 2.04 -30.53 9.23
CA ARG A 87 3.02 -29.98 10.17
C ARG A 87 2.31 -29.19 11.28
N PRO A 88 1.65 -29.88 12.24
CA PRO A 88 0.80 -29.23 13.26
C PRO A 88 1.52 -28.21 14.14
N SER A 89 2.85 -28.19 14.14
CA SER A 89 3.64 -27.21 14.88
C SER A 89 4.00 -25.95 14.09
N LYS A 90 3.61 -25.85 12.81
CA LYS A 90 3.92 -24.73 11.92
C LYS A 90 2.64 -24.01 11.52
N HIS A 91 2.45 -22.81 12.04
CA HIS A 91 1.41 -21.91 11.55
C HIS A 91 1.95 -21.14 10.36
N ILE A 92 1.20 -21.14 9.26
CA ILE A 92 1.51 -20.31 8.09
C ILE A 92 0.94 -18.93 8.34
N ALA A 93 1.78 -17.92 8.22
CA ALA A 93 1.36 -16.53 8.23
C ALA A 93 1.07 -16.07 6.80
N PHE A 94 0.00 -15.28 6.63
CA PHE A 94 -0.35 -14.66 5.36
C PHE A 94 -0.03 -13.17 5.43
N GLN A 95 0.76 -12.67 4.50
CA GLN A 95 1.14 -11.27 4.44
C GLN A 95 0.78 -10.68 3.08
N GLY A 96 -0.17 -9.77 3.08
CA GLY A 96 -0.53 -9.07 1.87
C GLY A 96 -1.27 -9.88 0.80
N ILE A 97 -1.85 -11.01 1.16
CA ILE A 97 -2.57 -11.90 0.26
C ILE A 97 -3.96 -11.32 -0.05
N GLY A 98 -4.34 -11.43 -1.33
CA GLY A 98 -5.68 -11.14 -1.84
C GLY A 98 -6.13 -9.70 -1.76
N ALA A 99 -5.40 -8.85 -1.12
CA ALA A 99 -5.79 -7.46 -1.11
C ALA A 99 -5.53 -6.83 -2.47
N LYS A 100 -6.59 -6.33 -3.05
CA LYS A 100 -6.56 -5.41 -4.15
C LYS A 100 -5.42 -4.40 -3.93
N GLN A 101 -4.54 -4.26 -4.92
CA GLN A 101 -3.49 -3.24 -4.84
C GLN A 101 -4.16 -1.89 -4.56
N PRO A 102 -3.78 -1.18 -3.50
CA PRO A 102 -4.37 0.11 -3.21
C PRO A 102 -4.06 1.10 -4.33
N THR A 103 -4.95 2.04 -4.53
CA THR A 103 -4.65 3.21 -5.36
C THR A 103 -3.78 4.18 -4.57
N PHE A 104 -2.84 4.84 -5.23
CA PHE A 104 -1.96 5.82 -4.60
C PHE A 104 -2.35 7.23 -5.02
N HIS A 105 -2.62 8.10 -4.04
CA HIS A 105 -2.86 9.50 -4.27
C HIS A 105 -1.70 10.33 -3.75
N ILE A 106 -0.96 10.96 -4.66
CA ILE A 106 0.18 11.83 -4.36
C ILE A 106 -0.33 13.26 -4.33
N TYR A 107 -0.27 13.90 -3.17
CA TYR A 107 -0.63 15.29 -2.95
C TYR A 107 0.64 16.11 -2.89
N VAL A 108 0.84 17.00 -3.86
CA VAL A 108 1.99 17.93 -3.87
C VAL A 108 1.51 19.29 -3.40
N GLU A 109 2.10 19.75 -2.31
CA GLU A 109 1.80 21.09 -1.79
C GLU A 109 2.27 22.18 -2.75
N ARG A 110 1.42 23.18 -2.99
CA ARG A 110 1.68 24.32 -3.88
C ARG A 110 1.76 25.66 -3.15
N SER A 111 2.33 25.68 -1.96
CA SER A 111 2.60 26.95 -1.26
C SER A 111 3.75 27.71 -1.90
N GLY A 112 3.88 28.98 -1.50
CA GLY A 112 4.99 29.83 -1.93
C GLY A 112 6.35 29.30 -1.50
N SER A 113 6.43 28.58 -0.38
CA SER A 113 7.65 27.95 0.12
C SER A 113 8.03 26.69 -0.65
N MET A 114 7.08 26.01 -1.30
CA MET A 114 7.35 24.83 -2.12
C MET A 114 7.81 25.17 -3.54
N ALA A 115 7.37 26.31 -4.09
CA ALA A 115 7.69 26.70 -5.47
C ALA A 115 9.20 26.72 -5.79
N PRO A 116 10.11 27.17 -4.89
CA PRO A 116 11.54 27.19 -5.17
C PRO A 116 12.21 25.83 -5.30
N TYR A 117 11.61 24.73 -4.84
CA TYR A 117 12.13 23.38 -5.05
C TYR A 117 12.00 22.92 -6.52
N ASP A 118 10.99 23.42 -7.23
CA ASP A 118 10.74 23.13 -8.65
C ASP A 118 11.17 24.30 -9.57
N SER A 119 12.10 25.13 -9.11
CA SER A 119 12.59 26.26 -9.90
C SER A 119 13.38 25.78 -11.12
N LYS A 120 13.41 26.59 -12.18
CA LYS A 120 14.17 26.30 -13.40
C LYS A 120 15.69 26.24 -13.15
N ASP A 121 16.16 26.96 -12.13
CA ASP A 121 17.57 27.03 -11.75
C ASP A 121 17.95 25.95 -10.70
N GLY A 122 17.02 25.08 -10.32
CA GLY A 122 17.26 23.97 -9.42
C GLY A 122 17.91 22.78 -10.10
N ASP A 123 18.39 21.82 -9.29
CA ASP A 123 19.02 20.57 -9.76
C ASP A 123 18.01 19.51 -10.28
N GLY A 124 16.74 19.83 -10.29
CA GLY A 124 15.66 18.92 -10.72
C GLY A 124 15.37 17.75 -9.76
N SER A 125 16.07 17.67 -8.63
CA SER A 125 15.95 16.53 -7.68
C SER A 125 14.54 16.39 -7.10
N PHE A 126 13.85 17.51 -6.86
CA PHE A 126 12.47 17.49 -6.37
C PHE A 126 11.52 16.86 -7.40
N ARG A 127 11.59 17.31 -8.66
CA ARG A 127 10.77 16.77 -9.75
C ARG A 127 11.09 15.29 -10.02
N ALA A 128 12.37 14.93 -9.98
CA ALA A 128 12.79 13.54 -10.12
C ALA A 128 12.22 12.65 -9.00
N ALA A 129 12.16 13.13 -7.77
CA ALA A 129 11.54 12.40 -6.66
C ALA A 129 10.03 12.19 -6.86
N ILE A 130 9.29 13.21 -7.32
CA ILE A 130 7.86 13.06 -7.64
C ILE A 130 7.64 12.05 -8.76
N MET A 131 8.44 12.10 -9.82
CA MET A 131 8.37 11.13 -10.92
C MET A 131 8.73 9.72 -10.46
N ALA A 132 9.74 9.59 -9.59
CA ALA A 132 10.11 8.29 -9.02
C ALA A 132 8.98 7.69 -8.17
N LEU A 133 8.32 8.50 -7.34
CA LEU A 133 7.13 8.05 -6.61
C LEU A 133 6.05 7.53 -7.58
N GLN A 134 5.71 8.32 -8.60
CA GLN A 134 4.66 7.94 -9.56
C GLN A 134 4.98 6.65 -10.33
N ASN A 135 6.25 6.47 -10.71
CA ASN A 135 6.65 5.37 -11.58
C ASN A 135 6.98 4.06 -10.84
N ASN A 136 7.31 4.12 -9.54
CA ASN A 136 7.74 2.95 -8.77
C ASN A 136 6.71 2.46 -7.75
N LEU A 137 5.59 3.17 -7.57
CA LEU A 137 4.51 2.67 -6.73
C LEU A 137 3.80 1.51 -7.42
N PRO A 138 3.46 0.44 -6.68
CA PRO A 138 2.68 -0.67 -7.24
C PRO A 138 1.25 -0.21 -7.52
N GLY A 139 0.76 -0.43 -8.75
CA GLY A 139 -0.61 -0.09 -9.11
C GLY A 139 -0.79 1.32 -9.67
N THR A 140 -2.00 1.88 -9.52
CA THR A 140 -2.35 3.20 -10.10
C THR A 140 -1.99 4.32 -9.15
N ALA A 141 -1.17 5.27 -9.63
CA ALA A 141 -0.84 6.48 -8.89
C ALA A 141 -1.42 7.73 -9.58
N THR A 142 -2.11 8.58 -8.82
CA THR A 142 -2.60 9.89 -9.28
C THR A 142 -1.84 11.01 -8.56
N ILE A 143 -1.67 12.15 -9.22
CA ILE A 143 -1.02 13.32 -8.63
C ILE A 143 -2.02 14.47 -8.59
N ASP A 144 -2.23 15.00 -7.39
CA ASP A 144 -3.07 16.16 -7.13
C ASP A 144 -2.25 17.26 -6.44
N SER A 145 -2.74 18.49 -6.53
CA SER A 145 -2.14 19.62 -5.84
C SER A 145 -2.98 20.01 -4.64
N VAL A 146 -2.32 20.31 -3.53
CA VAL A 146 -2.96 20.78 -2.30
C VAL A 146 -2.32 22.08 -1.80
N GLY A 147 -3.05 22.82 -0.96
CA GLY A 147 -2.61 24.12 -0.47
C GLY A 147 -2.81 25.25 -1.47
N GLU A 148 -2.59 26.48 -1.02
CA GLU A 148 -2.72 27.71 -1.80
C GLU A 148 -1.38 28.45 -1.86
N LYS A 149 -1.18 29.31 -2.88
CA LYS A 149 0.08 30.03 -3.09
C LYS A 149 0.49 30.91 -1.90
N GLY A 150 -0.45 31.40 -1.13
CA GLY A 150 -0.21 32.34 -0.05
C GLY A 150 -0.11 31.73 1.33
N TYR A 151 -0.68 30.54 1.53
CA TYR A 151 -0.73 29.91 2.85
C TYR A 151 -1.04 28.40 2.73
N THR A 152 -0.65 27.65 3.79
CA THR A 152 -0.90 26.21 3.89
C THR A 152 -1.66 25.92 5.16
N ASN A 153 -2.90 25.48 5.01
CA ASN A 153 -3.72 24.97 6.12
C ASN A 153 -3.52 23.45 6.25
N PHE A 154 -2.57 23.04 7.07
CA PHE A 154 -2.29 21.62 7.28
C PHE A 154 -3.45 20.88 7.92
N GLN A 155 -4.25 21.49 8.76
CA GLN A 155 -5.43 20.82 9.31
C GLN A 155 -6.34 20.33 8.18
N GLN A 156 -6.68 21.20 7.25
CA GLN A 156 -7.54 20.83 6.12
C GLN A 156 -6.89 19.77 5.23
N ILE A 157 -5.58 19.87 5.00
CA ILE A 157 -4.84 18.88 4.19
C ILE A 157 -4.81 17.52 4.88
N PHE A 158 -4.49 17.47 6.16
CA PHE A 158 -4.45 16.21 6.89
C PHE A 158 -5.85 15.61 7.09
N ASP A 159 -6.87 16.40 7.37
CA ASP A 159 -8.25 15.93 7.41
C ASP A 159 -8.64 15.28 6.08
N GLN A 160 -8.33 15.91 4.96
CA GLN A 160 -8.59 15.35 3.64
C GLN A 160 -7.84 14.03 3.40
N ILE A 161 -6.55 13.99 3.73
CA ILE A 161 -5.68 12.82 3.53
C ILE A 161 -6.15 11.67 4.42
N LEU A 162 -6.37 11.91 5.71
CA LEU A 162 -6.77 10.89 6.66
C LEU A 162 -8.16 10.31 6.34
N ASN A 163 -9.11 11.15 5.92
CA ASN A 163 -10.44 10.70 5.54
C ASN A 163 -10.46 9.86 4.26
N ARG A 164 -9.54 10.12 3.32
CA ARG A 164 -9.45 9.36 2.07
C ARG A 164 -8.65 8.06 2.20
N THR A 165 -7.72 8.00 3.16
CA THR A 165 -6.87 6.82 3.37
C THR A 165 -7.66 5.68 4.00
N ASN A 166 -7.67 4.53 3.36
CA ASN A 166 -8.34 3.29 3.80
C ASN A 166 -7.61 2.06 3.23
N GLU A 167 -8.22 0.89 3.25
CA GLU A 167 -7.62 -0.35 2.71
C GLU A 167 -7.43 -0.29 1.18
N ASP A 168 -8.27 0.47 0.47
CA ASP A 168 -8.19 0.61 -0.99
C ASP A 168 -7.33 1.79 -1.45
N GLN A 169 -6.92 2.68 -0.53
CA GLN A 169 -6.24 3.93 -0.87
C GLN A 169 -5.13 4.30 0.09
N VAL A 170 -3.95 4.52 -0.45
CA VAL A 170 -2.78 5.12 0.21
C VAL A 170 -2.65 6.58 -0.22
N SER A 171 -2.44 7.47 0.74
CA SER A 171 -2.22 8.90 0.49
C SER A 171 -0.77 9.27 0.77
N ILE A 172 -0.16 10.03 -0.13
CA ILE A 172 1.23 10.50 -0.03
C ILE A 172 1.24 12.02 -0.14
N LEU A 173 1.71 12.71 0.89
CA LEU A 173 1.87 14.17 0.88
C LEU A 173 3.33 14.54 0.69
N VAL A 174 3.60 15.43 -0.26
CA VAL A 174 4.92 16.03 -0.47
C VAL A 174 4.87 17.50 -0.09
N THR A 175 5.63 17.90 0.94
CA THR A 175 5.52 19.22 1.60
C THR A 175 6.83 19.61 2.27
N ASP A 176 7.08 20.88 2.49
CA ASP A 176 8.18 21.35 3.36
C ASP A 176 7.75 21.55 4.83
N LEU A 177 6.50 21.24 5.16
CA LEU A 177 5.89 21.35 6.49
C LEU A 177 5.96 22.77 7.08
N ILE A 178 5.99 23.79 6.24
CA ILE A 178 5.88 25.18 6.73
C ILE A 178 4.41 25.54 6.92
N TYR A 179 3.99 25.58 8.18
CA TYR A 179 2.65 26.03 8.54
C TYR A 179 2.48 27.53 8.29
N SER A 180 1.50 27.90 7.51
CA SER A 180 1.14 29.29 7.33
C SER A 180 -0.37 29.42 7.08
N VAL A 181 -1.04 30.25 7.86
CA VAL A 181 -2.45 30.60 7.65
C VAL A 181 -2.60 32.09 7.38
N LYS A 182 -3.75 32.46 6.81
CA LYS A 182 -4.02 33.78 6.25
C LYS A 182 -3.74 34.96 7.16
N ASP A 183 -3.90 34.78 8.46
CA ASP A 183 -3.86 35.86 9.47
C ASP A 183 -2.63 35.79 10.39
N MET A 184 -1.54 35.14 9.92
CA MET A 184 -0.34 34.95 10.75
C MET A 184 0.65 36.12 10.73
N GLN A 185 0.45 37.15 9.90
CA GLN A 185 1.35 38.32 9.89
C GLN A 185 1.30 39.04 11.22
N GLY A 186 2.46 39.12 11.91
CA GLY A 186 2.60 39.75 13.20
C GLY A 186 2.09 38.98 14.40
N VAL A 187 1.70 37.70 14.23
CA VAL A 187 1.29 36.84 15.34
C VAL A 187 2.52 36.39 16.15
N ASN A 188 2.37 36.38 17.47
CA ASN A 188 3.40 35.87 18.37
C ASN A 188 3.74 34.42 18.04
N PRO A 189 5.02 34.05 17.82
CA PRO A 189 5.43 32.68 17.53
C PRO A 189 4.91 31.63 18.51
N GLN A 190 4.80 31.96 19.80
CA GLN A 190 4.26 31.09 20.82
C GLN A 190 2.80 30.67 20.52
N ARG A 191 1.99 31.60 20.02
CA ARG A 191 0.61 31.32 19.61
C ARG A 191 0.57 30.36 18.42
N VAL A 192 1.46 30.56 17.45
CA VAL A 192 1.60 29.69 16.28
C VAL A 192 1.92 28.25 16.71
N PHE A 193 2.86 28.05 17.63
CA PHE A 193 3.21 26.74 18.15
C PHE A 193 2.03 26.08 18.87
N SER A 194 1.28 26.84 19.68
CA SER A 194 0.10 26.33 20.39
C SER A 194 -1.03 25.94 19.44
N GLU A 195 -1.22 26.70 18.36
CA GLU A 195 -2.20 26.39 17.31
C GLU A 195 -1.80 25.12 16.53
N ILE A 196 -0.52 24.97 16.17
CA ILE A 196 0.01 23.77 15.52
C ILE A 196 -0.14 22.54 16.43
N GLU A 197 0.19 22.67 17.71
CA GLU A 197 0.04 21.58 18.67
C GLU A 197 -1.44 21.19 18.85
N GLY A 198 -2.32 22.16 19.00
CA GLY A 198 -3.76 21.94 19.08
C GLY A 198 -4.34 21.27 17.86
N MET A 199 -3.94 21.73 16.67
CA MET A 199 -4.32 21.14 15.38
C MET A 199 -3.80 19.70 15.23
N THR A 200 -2.53 19.48 15.54
CA THR A 200 -1.91 18.14 15.46
C THR A 200 -2.65 17.17 16.37
N ASN A 201 -2.92 17.57 17.60
CA ASN A 201 -3.68 16.75 18.53
C ASN A 201 -5.11 16.48 18.06
N ALA A 202 -5.80 17.46 17.48
CA ALA A 202 -7.15 17.29 16.98
C ALA A 202 -7.21 16.33 15.79
N VAL A 203 -6.34 16.53 14.78
CA VAL A 203 -6.28 15.71 13.58
C VAL A 203 -5.86 14.28 13.90
N PHE A 204 -4.77 14.10 14.63
CA PHE A 204 -4.21 12.76 14.86
C PHE A 204 -4.94 11.97 15.95
N LYS A 205 -5.73 12.59 16.80
CA LYS A 205 -6.47 11.90 17.86
C LYS A 205 -7.76 11.24 17.38
N SER A 206 -8.43 11.82 16.39
CA SER A 206 -9.73 11.37 15.92
C SER A 206 -9.69 10.42 14.74
N GLU A 207 -8.76 10.62 13.80
CA GLU A 207 -8.82 10.00 12.47
C GLU A 207 -7.76 8.92 12.24
N VAL A 208 -6.86 8.65 13.20
CA VAL A 208 -5.71 7.74 13.00
C VAL A 208 -6.02 6.28 13.34
N LYS A 209 -7.26 5.93 13.69
CA LYS A 209 -7.61 4.53 13.97
C LYS A 209 -7.29 3.64 12.78
N ASN A 210 -6.48 2.60 13.02
CA ASN A 210 -6.05 1.61 12.02
C ASN A 210 -5.23 2.19 10.85
N LYS A 211 -4.58 3.34 11.06
CA LYS A 211 -3.68 3.94 10.08
C LYS A 211 -2.28 4.11 10.64
N SER A 212 -1.30 4.01 9.78
CA SER A 212 0.11 4.30 10.06
C SER A 212 0.62 5.42 9.18
N MET A 213 1.63 6.13 9.68
CA MET A 213 2.28 7.21 8.96
C MET A 213 3.78 6.97 8.90
N LEU A 214 4.34 7.04 7.71
CA LEU A 214 5.78 7.04 7.45
C LEU A 214 6.20 8.42 6.97
N VAL A 215 7.20 9.03 7.62
CA VAL A 215 7.74 10.33 7.24
C VAL A 215 9.16 10.15 6.73
N VAL A 216 9.37 10.47 5.46
CA VAL A 216 10.68 10.42 4.80
C VAL A 216 11.18 11.85 4.60
N ARG A 217 12.34 12.18 5.19
CA ARG A 217 12.99 13.46 4.99
C ARG A 217 13.87 13.43 3.76
N MET A 218 13.59 14.32 2.83
CA MET A 218 14.36 14.52 1.61
C MET A 218 15.16 15.84 1.65
N MET A 219 16.16 15.98 0.82
CA MET A 219 16.94 17.23 0.66
C MET A 219 16.88 17.64 -0.81
N GLY A 220 16.26 18.78 -1.09
CA GLY A 220 16.16 19.34 -2.43
C GLY A 220 16.98 20.63 -2.60
N SER A 221 17.35 20.93 -3.84
CA SER A 221 17.85 22.25 -4.23
C SER A 221 16.74 23.29 -4.02
N TYR A 222 17.07 24.42 -3.47
CA TYR A 222 16.15 25.49 -3.15
C TYR A 222 16.76 26.83 -3.52
N ASN A 223 16.07 27.61 -4.31
CA ASN A 223 16.47 28.96 -4.64
C ASN A 223 15.26 29.88 -4.62
N GLY A 224 15.08 30.62 -3.52
CA GLY A 224 13.90 31.48 -3.36
C GLY A 224 13.75 32.07 -1.95
N PRO A 225 12.57 32.58 -1.63
CA PRO A 225 12.29 33.20 -0.34
C PRO A 225 12.27 32.15 0.77
N TYR A 226 13.07 32.38 1.80
CA TYR A 226 13.03 31.61 3.06
C TYR A 226 12.10 32.31 4.05
N TYR A 227 11.09 31.60 4.46
CA TYR A 227 10.12 32.05 5.47
C TYR A 227 10.61 31.61 6.85
N SER A 228 10.98 32.57 7.68
CA SER A 228 11.49 32.32 9.02
C SER A 228 10.35 32.26 10.04
N TYR A 229 10.62 31.65 11.19
CA TYR A 229 9.64 31.52 12.30
C TYR A 229 9.11 32.87 12.83
N ASP A 230 9.85 33.97 12.60
CA ASP A 230 9.48 35.32 12.97
C ASP A 230 8.71 36.07 11.87
N ASN A 231 8.24 35.35 10.86
CA ASN A 231 7.60 35.87 9.65
C ASN A 231 8.50 36.76 8.77
N SER A 232 9.79 36.84 9.05
CA SER A 232 10.73 37.50 8.15
C SER A 232 10.97 36.63 6.91
N VAL A 233 11.09 37.30 5.76
CA VAL A 233 11.39 36.69 4.47
C VAL A 233 12.79 37.10 4.03
N LYS A 234 13.66 36.11 3.80
CA LYS A 234 15.05 36.32 3.38
C LYS A 234 15.34 35.51 2.12
N PRO A 235 16.15 36.04 1.17
CA PRO A 235 16.60 35.21 0.08
C PRO A 235 17.47 34.05 0.59
N PHE A 236 17.26 32.86 0.06
CA PHE A 236 18.05 31.68 0.39
C PHE A 236 18.33 30.87 -0.88
N ALA A 237 19.59 30.47 -1.08
CA ALA A 237 20.00 29.53 -2.10
C ALA A 237 20.82 28.42 -1.45
N GLY A 238 20.45 27.16 -1.67
CA GLY A 238 21.10 26.02 -1.04
C GLY A 238 20.22 24.77 -1.02
N ARG A 239 20.52 23.85 -0.14
CA ARG A 239 19.69 22.66 0.07
C ARG A 239 18.79 22.84 1.28
N ARG A 240 17.52 22.49 1.11
CA ARG A 240 16.53 22.50 2.19
C ARG A 240 15.80 21.14 2.28
N PRO A 241 15.38 20.76 3.48
CA PRO A 241 14.56 19.58 3.62
C PRO A 241 13.15 19.81 3.08
N TYR A 242 12.59 18.79 2.47
CA TYR A 242 11.15 18.59 2.29
C TYR A 242 10.81 17.17 2.72
N TYR A 243 9.55 16.87 2.85
CA TYR A 243 9.10 15.62 3.43
C TYR A 243 8.12 14.93 2.50
N ILE A 244 8.24 13.61 2.44
CA ILE A 244 7.27 12.72 1.84
C ILE A 244 6.60 12.00 3.00
N ILE A 245 5.29 12.24 3.18
CA ILE A 245 4.50 11.68 4.26
C ILE A 245 3.55 10.68 3.64
N ILE A 246 3.73 9.40 3.96
CA ILE A 246 2.91 8.29 3.48
C ILE A 246 1.93 7.95 4.61
N VAL A 247 0.63 7.99 4.30
CA VAL A 247 -0.45 7.57 5.19
C VAL A 247 -1.15 6.39 4.56
N ALA A 248 -1.21 5.29 5.28
CA ALA A 248 -1.81 4.04 4.81
C ALA A 248 -2.56 3.36 5.95
N SER A 249 -3.44 2.42 5.65
CA SER A 249 -3.90 1.45 6.65
C SER A 249 -2.71 0.68 7.22
N ASN A 250 -2.85 0.12 8.40
CA ASN A 250 -1.77 -0.65 9.01
C ASN A 250 -1.32 -1.80 8.10
N THR A 251 -2.26 -2.48 7.46
CA THR A 251 -2.02 -3.55 6.48
C THR A 251 -1.19 -3.05 5.30
N ASN A 252 -1.62 -1.96 4.65
CA ASN A 252 -0.90 -1.40 3.51
C ASN A 252 0.48 -0.84 3.88
N MET A 253 0.62 -0.28 5.10
CA MET A 253 1.92 0.22 5.56
C MET A 253 2.93 -0.92 5.73
N VAL A 254 2.52 -2.05 6.29
CA VAL A 254 3.37 -3.25 6.41
C VAL A 254 3.83 -3.69 5.03
N ARG A 255 2.94 -3.81 4.04
CA ARG A 255 3.29 -4.17 2.66
C ARG A 255 4.33 -3.22 2.06
N LEU A 256 4.08 -1.92 2.12
CA LEU A 256 4.98 -0.90 1.57
C LEU A 256 6.38 -0.90 2.19
N THR A 257 6.50 -1.33 3.44
CA THR A 257 7.80 -1.35 4.13
C THR A 257 8.53 -2.68 4.01
N HIS A 258 7.83 -3.80 3.79
CA HIS A 258 8.44 -5.12 3.59
C HIS A 258 8.87 -5.35 2.14
N ASP A 259 8.09 -4.88 1.16
CA ASP A 259 8.43 -5.03 -0.26
C ASP A 259 9.57 -4.09 -0.70
N ALA A 260 10.03 -3.19 0.18
CA ALA A 260 11.12 -2.25 -0.08
C ALA A 260 12.50 -2.75 0.40
N THR A 261 12.60 -3.95 0.95
CA THR A 261 13.84 -4.61 1.40
C THR A 261 14.19 -5.78 0.51
#